data_028acec085734d01ed89777c16ec1887
#
_entry.id   028acec085734d01ed89777c16ec1887
#
_cell.length_a   1.000
_cell.length_b   1.000
_cell.length_c   1.000
_cell.angle_alpha   90.00
_cell.angle_beta   90.00
_cell.angle_gamma   90.00
#
_symmetry.space_group_name_H-M   'P 1'
#
loop_
_entity.id
_entity.type
_entity.pdbx_description
1 polymer ?
#
loop_
_entity_poly.entity_id
_entity_poly.type
_entity_poly.pdbx_seq_one_letter_code
_entity_poly.pdbx_strand_id
1 'polypeptide(L)'
;MTSTVISNRSKKPEVYTDSKYDFLYPHVDDPNFNVKIAQKKEFSETQYDGHIDTEMTIEEQAEKMCKSDFELAPHQLFVRNFLSFNTPYNSLLLYHGLGTGKTCSAITIAEEMREYLNQLGVSQRILVVASPNVQDNFKMQLFDESKLELENGFWKMNTCVGYKLLREVNPTNMKNMDRRKIVSQIRRIIAGSYLFLGYREFN
;
A
#
# COMPACT_ATOMS: atom_id res chain seq x y z
N MET A 1 5.03 35.43 43.41
CA MET A 1 5.18 34.44 42.32
C MET A 1 3.99 33.51 42.38
N THR A 2 2.96 33.79 41.63
CA THR A 2 1.70 33.04 41.60
C THR A 2 1.64 32.26 40.29
N SER A 3 1.79 30.95 40.39
CA SER A 3 1.70 30.03 39.26
C SER A 3 0.22 29.75 38.96
N THR A 4 -0.23 30.21 37.80
CA THR A 4 -1.57 29.92 37.29
C THR A 4 -1.56 28.52 36.67
N VAL A 5 -2.22 27.56 37.30
CA VAL A 5 -2.48 26.24 36.77
C VAL A 5 -3.61 26.35 35.77
N ILE A 6 -3.31 26.19 34.47
CA ILE A 6 -4.33 26.09 33.43
C ILE A 6 -4.88 24.65 33.45
N SER A 7 -6.07 24.51 34.02
CA SER A 7 -6.83 23.26 33.95
C SER A 7 -7.40 23.08 32.56
N ASN A 8 -6.74 22.24 31.72
CA ASN A 8 -7.33 21.72 30.51
C ASN A 8 -8.40 20.68 30.85
N ARG A 9 -9.64 21.14 30.94
CA ARG A 9 -10.79 20.21 30.88
C ARG A 9 -10.85 19.61 29.50
N SER A 10 -10.38 18.36 29.39
CA SER A 10 -10.63 17.52 28.23
C SER A 10 -12.15 17.35 28.08
N LYS A 11 -12.73 17.92 27.03
CA LYS A 11 -14.07 17.56 26.59
C LYS A 11 -14.03 16.03 26.29
N LYS A 12 -14.88 15.27 26.96
CA LYS A 12 -15.13 13.87 26.59
C LYS A 12 -15.53 13.88 25.11
N PRO A 13 -14.94 13.03 24.28
CA PRO A 13 -15.39 12.90 22.90
C PRO A 13 -16.86 12.50 22.90
N GLU A 14 -17.66 13.19 22.10
CA GLU A 14 -19.04 12.79 21.83
C GLU A 14 -18.99 11.37 21.24
N VAL A 15 -19.65 10.44 21.92
CA VAL A 15 -19.80 9.07 21.45
C VAL A 15 -20.68 9.16 20.21
N TYR A 16 -20.09 9.07 19.04
CA TYR A 16 -20.81 8.83 17.78
C TYR A 16 -21.42 7.43 17.84
N THR A 17 -22.59 7.31 18.45
CA THR A 17 -23.45 6.13 18.36
C THR A 17 -24.29 6.28 17.11
N ASP A 18 -23.84 5.75 16.03
CA ASP A 18 -24.61 5.24 14.88
C ASP A 18 -23.72 5.20 13.62
N SER A 19 -22.74 4.32 13.57
CA SER A 19 -22.19 3.99 12.28
C SER A 19 -22.84 2.69 11.78
N LYS A 20 -23.35 2.71 10.57
CA LYS A 20 -23.88 1.56 9.83
C LYS A 20 -22.93 0.35 9.84
N TYR A 21 -21.69 0.53 10.31
CA TYR A 21 -20.62 -0.44 10.31
C TYR A 21 -20.18 -0.91 11.69
N ASP A 22 -20.79 -0.40 12.79
CA ASP A 22 -20.41 -0.73 14.18
C ASP A 22 -20.49 -2.23 14.49
N PHE A 23 -21.40 -2.95 13.84
CA PHE A 23 -21.50 -4.39 14.00
C PHE A 23 -20.49 -5.17 13.13
N LEU A 24 -19.96 -4.57 12.05
CA LEU A 24 -18.98 -5.20 11.19
C LEU A 24 -17.55 -4.92 11.64
N TYR A 25 -17.27 -3.66 12.01
CA TYR A 25 -15.93 -3.21 12.41
C TYR A 25 -15.99 -2.38 13.69
N PRO A 26 -15.03 -2.56 14.62
CA PRO A 26 -14.99 -1.80 15.85
C PRO A 26 -14.66 -0.33 15.58
N HIS A 27 -15.19 0.57 16.41
CA HIS A 27 -14.77 1.97 16.43
C HIS A 27 -13.30 2.09 16.87
N VAL A 28 -12.57 3.08 16.36
CA VAL A 28 -11.14 3.28 16.68
C VAL A 28 -10.86 3.49 18.17
N ASP A 29 -11.83 4.02 18.91
CA ASP A 29 -11.77 4.24 20.37
C ASP A 29 -12.23 3.03 21.19
N ASP A 30 -12.55 1.90 20.56
CA ASP A 30 -12.95 0.68 21.27
C ASP A 30 -11.75 0.15 22.08
N PRO A 31 -11.87 -0.07 23.41
CA PRO A 31 -10.77 -0.60 24.21
C PRO A 31 -10.24 -1.97 23.72
N ASN A 32 -11.08 -2.72 23.05
CA ASN A 32 -10.75 -4.04 22.49
C ASN A 32 -10.51 -3.98 20.97
N PHE A 33 -10.26 -2.80 20.41
CA PHE A 33 -10.08 -2.59 18.98
C PHE A 33 -9.12 -3.60 18.35
N ASN A 34 -7.93 -3.73 18.89
CA ASN A 34 -6.88 -4.61 18.36
C ASN A 34 -7.32 -6.09 18.34
N VAL A 35 -8.01 -6.54 19.41
CA VAL A 35 -8.49 -7.91 19.51
C VAL A 35 -9.60 -8.17 18.49
N LYS A 36 -10.55 -7.24 18.37
CA LYS A 36 -11.68 -7.37 17.43
C LYS A 36 -11.20 -7.32 15.98
N ILE A 37 -10.24 -6.48 15.65
CA ILE A 37 -9.62 -6.44 14.31
C ILE A 37 -8.89 -7.74 14.03
N ALA A 38 -8.04 -8.23 14.94
CA ALA A 38 -7.29 -9.48 14.75
C ALA A 38 -8.18 -10.72 14.54
N GLN A 39 -9.42 -10.70 15.04
CA GLN A 39 -10.40 -11.77 14.86
C GLN A 39 -11.11 -11.74 13.51
N LYS A 40 -11.06 -10.64 12.77
CA LYS A 40 -11.63 -10.57 11.42
C LYS A 40 -10.80 -11.40 10.46
N LYS A 41 -11.48 -12.16 9.58
CA LYS A 41 -10.85 -13.09 8.65
C LYS A 41 -9.77 -12.43 7.80
N GLU A 42 -10.09 -11.29 7.20
CA GLU A 42 -9.20 -10.50 6.34
C GLU A 42 -7.94 -9.99 7.04
N PHE A 43 -7.91 -9.97 8.39
CA PHE A 43 -6.74 -9.61 9.19
C PHE A 43 -6.08 -10.83 9.81
N SER A 44 -6.84 -11.83 10.25
CA SER A 44 -6.27 -13.07 10.79
C SER A 44 -5.46 -13.84 9.74
N GLU A 45 -5.86 -13.79 8.47
CA GLU A 45 -5.14 -14.40 7.34
C GLU A 45 -3.83 -13.67 6.99
N THR A 46 -3.60 -12.46 7.53
CA THR A 46 -2.35 -11.71 7.33
C THR A 46 -1.35 -11.90 8.47
N GLN A 47 -1.54 -12.87 9.33
CA GLN A 47 -0.58 -13.20 10.39
C GLN A 47 0.63 -13.90 9.80
N TYR A 48 1.79 -13.66 10.41
CA TYR A 48 2.97 -14.48 10.13
C TYR A 48 2.72 -15.89 10.67
N ASP A 49 2.99 -16.89 9.85
CA ASP A 49 2.85 -18.30 10.25
C ASP A 49 3.84 -18.71 11.35
N GLY A 50 4.92 -17.93 11.51
CA GLY A 50 5.97 -18.20 12.50
C GLY A 50 6.78 -19.46 12.20
N HIS A 51 6.54 -20.10 11.05
CA HIS A 51 7.28 -21.30 10.68
C HIS A 51 8.66 -20.95 10.15
N ILE A 52 9.69 -21.39 10.87
CA ILE A 52 11.07 -21.33 10.41
C ILE A 52 11.41 -22.69 9.83
N ASP A 53 11.72 -22.73 8.54
CA ASP A 53 12.20 -23.94 7.90
C ASP A 53 13.60 -24.29 8.45
N THR A 54 13.63 -25.26 9.36
CA THR A 54 14.87 -25.70 10.02
C THR A 54 15.71 -26.63 9.15
N GLU A 55 15.19 -27.07 8.01
CA GLU A 55 15.90 -27.96 7.08
C GLU A 55 16.78 -27.18 6.10
N MET A 56 16.53 -25.87 5.92
CA MET A 56 17.29 -24.98 5.03
C MET A 56 18.22 -24.07 5.81
N THR A 57 19.40 -23.81 5.27
CA THR A 57 20.29 -22.78 5.82
C THR A 57 19.72 -21.38 5.58
N ILE A 58 20.19 -20.38 6.35
CA ILE A 58 19.76 -18.99 6.19
C ILE A 58 20.07 -18.48 4.78
N GLU A 59 21.21 -18.88 4.22
CA GLU A 59 21.64 -18.52 2.88
C GLU A 59 20.69 -19.09 1.80
N GLU A 60 20.31 -20.37 1.93
CA GLU A 60 19.37 -21.03 1.01
C GLU A 60 17.98 -20.41 1.08
N GLN A 61 17.51 -20.08 2.29
CA GLN A 61 16.23 -19.37 2.47
C GLN A 61 16.27 -17.97 1.84
N ALA A 62 17.35 -17.23 2.06
CA ALA A 62 17.53 -15.90 1.46
C ALA A 62 17.59 -15.97 -0.06
N GLU A 63 18.30 -16.95 -0.64
CA GLU A 63 18.39 -17.14 -2.08
C GLU A 63 17.03 -17.52 -2.70
N LYS A 64 16.26 -18.37 -2.03
CA LYS A 64 14.90 -18.73 -2.43
C LYS A 64 13.96 -17.51 -2.43
N MET A 65 14.04 -16.69 -1.37
CA MET A 65 13.25 -15.47 -1.27
C MET A 65 13.64 -14.43 -2.34
N CYS A 66 14.92 -14.29 -2.64
CA CYS A 66 15.41 -13.37 -3.68
C CYS A 66 15.00 -13.79 -5.10
N LYS A 67 14.81 -15.08 -5.33
CA LYS A 67 14.39 -15.64 -6.64
C LYS A 67 12.87 -15.74 -6.79
N SER A 68 12.11 -15.61 -5.70
CA SER A 68 10.64 -15.65 -5.77
C SER A 68 10.07 -14.39 -6.42
N ASP A 69 8.89 -14.51 -7.02
CA ASP A 69 8.13 -13.35 -7.46
C ASP A 69 7.82 -12.46 -6.25
N PHE A 70 7.67 -11.16 -6.51
CA PHE A 70 7.37 -10.21 -5.44
C PHE A 70 6.00 -10.52 -4.81
N GLU A 71 6.02 -10.84 -3.54
CA GLU A 71 4.82 -11.01 -2.71
C GLU A 71 4.82 -9.98 -1.58
N LEU A 72 3.62 -9.49 -1.24
CA LEU A 72 3.45 -8.59 -0.13
C LEU A 72 3.66 -9.34 1.18
N ALA A 73 4.49 -8.78 2.06
CA ALA A 73 4.64 -9.31 3.41
C ALA A 73 3.31 -9.20 4.19
N PRO A 74 3.06 -10.10 5.17
CA PRO A 74 1.82 -10.12 5.95
C PRO A 74 1.42 -8.77 6.52
N HIS A 75 2.34 -7.99 7.09
CA HIS A 75 2.07 -6.64 7.59
C HIS A 75 1.66 -5.64 6.48
N GLN A 76 2.15 -5.81 5.26
CA GLN A 76 1.76 -4.97 4.12
C GLN A 76 0.35 -5.33 3.63
N LEU A 77 0.00 -6.62 3.66
CA LEU A 77 -1.36 -7.11 3.38
C LEU A 77 -2.34 -6.58 4.43
N PHE A 78 -1.96 -6.64 5.72
CA PHE A 78 -2.76 -6.08 6.81
C PHE A 78 -3.07 -4.60 6.56
N VAL A 79 -2.06 -3.79 6.27
CA VAL A 79 -2.20 -2.35 6.03
C VAL A 79 -3.10 -2.07 4.82
N ARG A 80 -2.94 -2.83 3.74
CA ARG A 80 -3.80 -2.75 2.55
C ARG A 80 -5.25 -3.04 2.87
N ASN A 81 -5.51 -4.13 3.61
CA ASN A 81 -6.85 -4.53 4.00
C ASN A 81 -7.49 -3.50 4.95
N PHE A 82 -6.68 -2.91 5.85
CA PHE A 82 -7.13 -1.92 6.82
C PHE A 82 -7.64 -0.62 6.17
N LEU A 83 -6.98 -0.15 5.12
CA LEU A 83 -7.40 1.03 4.35
C LEU A 83 -8.16 0.67 3.08
N SER A 84 -8.78 -0.49 3.02
CA SER A 84 -9.64 -0.87 1.90
C SER A 84 -11.02 -0.19 1.98
N PHE A 85 -11.73 -0.13 0.86
CA PHE A 85 -13.12 0.37 0.82
C PHE A 85 -14.13 -0.50 1.59
N ASN A 86 -13.72 -1.71 1.99
CA ASN A 86 -14.54 -2.62 2.76
C ASN A 86 -14.53 -2.30 4.26
N THR A 87 -13.64 -1.41 4.70
CA THR A 87 -13.51 -0.99 6.09
C THR A 87 -13.92 0.48 6.27
N PRO A 88 -14.36 0.90 7.45
CA PRO A 88 -14.70 2.30 7.71
C PRO A 88 -13.46 3.18 7.96
N TYR A 89 -12.26 2.63 7.92
CA TYR A 89 -11.03 3.33 8.27
C TYR A 89 -10.46 4.08 7.07
N ASN A 90 -10.21 5.37 7.24
CA ASN A 90 -9.80 6.28 6.17
C ASN A 90 -8.41 6.91 6.37
N SER A 91 -7.75 6.59 7.47
CA SER A 91 -6.43 7.13 7.80
C SER A 91 -5.60 6.14 8.60
N LEU A 92 -4.28 6.19 8.40
CA LEU A 92 -3.34 5.30 9.10
C LEU A 92 -1.97 5.97 9.19
N LEU A 93 -1.33 5.88 10.35
CA LEU A 93 0.08 6.21 10.54
C LEU A 93 0.93 4.93 10.43
N LEU A 94 1.75 4.85 9.39
CA LEU A 94 2.73 3.76 9.21
C LEU A 94 3.99 4.04 10.01
N TYR A 95 4.07 3.49 11.21
CA TYR A 95 5.24 3.57 12.09
C TYR A 95 5.97 2.23 12.14
N HIS A 96 6.81 1.97 11.14
CA HIS A 96 7.57 0.74 10.98
C HIS A 96 9.08 1.02 11.11
N GLY A 97 9.87 0.00 11.45
CA GLY A 97 11.32 0.04 11.44
C GLY A 97 11.91 0.38 10.06
N LEU A 98 13.19 0.66 10.02
CA LEU A 98 13.89 0.88 8.75
C LEU A 98 13.93 -0.42 7.94
N GLY A 99 13.75 -0.33 6.63
CA GLY A 99 13.82 -1.49 5.73
C GLY A 99 12.57 -2.37 5.66
N THR A 100 11.51 -2.10 6.42
CA THR A 100 10.28 -2.92 6.45
C THR A 100 9.32 -2.70 5.27
N GLY A 101 9.71 -1.98 4.23
CA GLY A 101 8.90 -1.79 3.03
C GLY A 101 7.76 -0.77 3.15
N LYS A 102 7.90 0.29 3.99
CA LYS A 102 6.89 1.35 4.13
C LYS A 102 6.40 1.94 2.80
N THR A 103 7.33 2.19 1.88
CA THR A 103 7.01 2.73 0.56
C THR A 103 6.15 1.76 -0.24
N CYS A 104 6.47 0.46 -0.20
CA CYS A 104 5.64 -0.57 -0.83
C CYS A 104 4.25 -0.66 -0.20
N SER A 105 4.12 -0.56 1.12
CA SER A 105 2.81 -0.51 1.78
C SER A 105 1.97 0.68 1.29
N ALA A 106 2.58 1.88 1.23
CA ALA A 106 1.90 3.08 0.75
C ALA A 106 1.48 2.95 -0.73
N ILE A 107 2.35 2.41 -1.58
CA ILE A 107 2.07 2.16 -3.00
C ILE A 107 0.94 1.15 -3.15
N THR A 108 0.95 0.08 -2.38
CA THR A 108 -0.08 -0.96 -2.46
C THR A 108 -1.47 -0.42 -2.11
N ILE A 109 -1.57 0.41 -1.07
CA ILE A 109 -2.81 1.12 -0.71
C ILE A 109 -3.24 2.05 -1.85
N ALA A 110 -2.30 2.85 -2.35
CA ALA A 110 -2.55 3.82 -3.41
C ALA A 110 -3.08 3.14 -4.69
N GLU A 111 -2.50 2.01 -5.08
CA GLU A 111 -2.92 1.24 -6.25
C GLU A 111 -4.28 0.54 -6.04
N GLU A 112 -4.57 0.07 -4.84
CA GLU A 112 -5.90 -0.46 -4.49
C GLU A 112 -6.96 0.63 -4.64
N MET A 113 -6.70 1.82 -4.09
CA MET A 113 -7.59 2.98 -4.22
C MET A 113 -7.75 3.43 -5.67
N ARG A 114 -6.66 3.48 -6.44
CA ARG A 114 -6.68 3.84 -7.86
C ARG A 114 -7.55 2.88 -8.67
N GLU A 115 -7.39 1.58 -8.46
CA GLU A 115 -8.16 0.56 -9.14
C GLU A 115 -9.66 0.69 -8.85
N TYR A 116 -10.02 0.89 -7.59
CA TYR A 116 -11.41 1.09 -7.19
C TYR A 116 -12.02 2.39 -7.78
N LEU A 117 -11.30 3.51 -7.72
CA LEU A 117 -11.75 4.76 -8.29
C LEU A 117 -11.97 4.64 -9.81
N ASN A 118 -11.07 3.93 -10.50
CA ASN A 118 -11.22 3.65 -11.92
C ASN A 118 -12.47 2.81 -12.24
N GLN A 119 -12.78 1.81 -11.40
CA GLN A 119 -14.00 1.01 -11.54
C GLN A 119 -15.28 1.84 -11.35
N LEU A 120 -15.22 2.86 -10.50
CA LEU A 120 -16.33 3.82 -10.30
C LEU A 120 -16.40 4.93 -11.36
N GLY A 121 -15.46 4.96 -12.31
CA GLY A 121 -15.36 6.03 -13.30
C GLY A 121 -14.90 7.38 -12.73
N VAL A 122 -14.28 7.38 -11.54
CA VAL A 122 -13.77 8.58 -10.87
C VAL A 122 -12.32 8.81 -11.26
N SER A 123 -12.03 9.91 -11.92
CA SER A 123 -10.70 10.28 -12.42
C SER A 123 -9.96 11.22 -11.46
N GLN A 124 -9.91 10.90 -10.17
CA GLN A 124 -9.12 11.66 -9.19
C GLN A 124 -7.68 11.14 -9.12
N ARG A 125 -6.73 12.07 -8.97
CA ARG A 125 -5.32 11.73 -8.80
C ARG A 125 -4.97 11.53 -7.33
N ILE A 126 -4.10 10.56 -7.08
CA ILE A 126 -3.51 10.31 -5.77
C ILE A 126 -2.43 11.36 -5.53
N LEU A 127 -2.54 12.07 -4.41
CA LEU A 127 -1.59 13.08 -4.02
C LEU A 127 -0.46 12.47 -3.17
N VAL A 128 0.78 12.63 -3.62
CA VAL A 128 1.99 12.22 -2.90
C VAL A 128 2.77 13.46 -2.48
N VAL A 129 2.72 13.80 -1.21
CA VAL A 129 3.42 14.95 -0.63
C VAL A 129 4.68 14.47 0.06
N ALA A 130 5.85 14.78 -0.50
CA ALA A 130 7.12 14.31 0.02
C ALA A 130 8.30 15.17 -0.46
N SER A 131 9.48 15.00 0.15
CA SER A 131 10.72 15.59 -0.38
C SER A 131 11.08 15.00 -1.76
N PRO A 132 11.83 15.71 -2.61
CA PRO A 132 12.18 15.24 -3.96
C PRO A 132 12.77 13.83 -4.00
N ASN A 133 13.74 13.53 -3.13
CA ASN A 133 14.37 12.21 -3.06
C ASN A 133 13.37 11.09 -2.72
N VAL A 134 12.39 11.37 -1.85
CA VAL A 134 11.35 10.40 -1.49
C VAL A 134 10.37 10.22 -2.65
N GLN A 135 10.03 11.29 -3.37
CA GLN A 135 9.19 11.21 -4.56
C GLN A 135 9.85 10.35 -5.65
N ASP A 136 11.15 10.53 -5.89
CA ASP A 136 11.86 9.75 -6.89
C ASP A 136 11.96 8.27 -6.52
N ASN A 137 12.23 7.97 -5.24
CA ASN A 137 12.17 6.60 -4.73
C ASN A 137 10.76 5.99 -4.89
N PHE A 138 9.72 6.75 -4.58
CA PHE A 138 8.33 6.31 -4.75
C PHE A 138 8.03 5.98 -6.22
N LYS A 139 8.43 6.84 -7.16
CA LYS A 139 8.27 6.61 -8.61
C LYS A 139 9.02 5.36 -9.08
N MET A 140 10.25 5.16 -8.62
CA MET A 140 11.04 3.97 -8.93
C MET A 140 10.39 2.68 -8.40
N GLN A 141 9.81 2.72 -7.20
CA GLN A 141 9.11 1.58 -6.62
C GLN A 141 7.76 1.30 -7.33
N LEU A 142 7.13 2.33 -7.90
CA LEU A 142 5.95 2.16 -8.75
C LEU A 142 6.33 1.49 -10.08
N PHE A 143 7.33 2.06 -10.76
CA PHE A 143 7.77 1.58 -12.07
C PHE A 143 9.24 1.88 -12.30
N ASP A 144 10.04 0.83 -12.39
CA ASP A 144 11.44 0.86 -12.80
C ASP A 144 11.59 0.14 -14.13
N GLU A 145 11.81 0.88 -15.21
CA GLU A 145 11.95 0.31 -16.54
C GLU A 145 13.18 -0.60 -16.67
N SER A 146 14.19 -0.46 -15.80
CA SER A 146 15.36 -1.34 -15.81
C SER A 146 15.03 -2.77 -15.35
N LYS A 147 13.96 -2.92 -14.57
CA LYS A 147 13.45 -4.20 -14.06
C LYS A 147 12.41 -4.85 -14.99
N LEU A 148 12.17 -4.26 -16.17
CA LEU A 148 11.25 -4.80 -17.14
C LEU A 148 11.95 -5.88 -17.97
N GLU A 149 11.58 -7.13 -17.77
CA GLU A 149 12.18 -8.30 -18.39
C GLU A 149 11.19 -9.00 -19.32
N LEU A 150 11.70 -9.55 -20.43
CA LEU A 150 10.90 -10.32 -21.38
C LEU A 150 11.16 -11.82 -21.17
N GLU A 151 10.17 -12.55 -20.68
CA GLU A 151 10.25 -13.97 -20.47
C GLU A 151 9.16 -14.71 -21.26
N ASN A 152 9.52 -15.67 -22.08
CA ASN A 152 8.59 -16.43 -22.93
C ASN A 152 7.66 -15.58 -23.81
N GLY A 153 8.11 -14.37 -24.17
CA GLY A 153 7.32 -13.40 -24.95
C GLY A 153 6.39 -12.51 -24.10
N PHE A 154 6.38 -12.66 -22.78
CA PHE A 154 5.62 -11.83 -21.87
C PHE A 154 6.53 -10.93 -21.06
N TRP A 155 6.11 -9.69 -20.87
CA TRP A 155 6.81 -8.75 -20.02
C TRP A 155 6.52 -9.02 -18.54
N LYS A 156 7.57 -9.08 -17.75
CA LYS A 156 7.55 -9.21 -16.31
C LYS A 156 8.18 -7.98 -15.66
N MET A 157 7.72 -7.65 -14.47
CA MET A 157 8.25 -6.55 -13.68
C MET A 157 8.15 -6.91 -12.19
N ASN A 158 9.28 -6.89 -11.51
CA ASN A 158 9.35 -7.15 -10.08
C ASN A 158 9.38 -5.81 -9.31
N THR A 159 8.20 -5.26 -9.01
CA THR A 159 8.01 -4.02 -8.25
C THR A 159 6.88 -4.16 -7.23
N CYS A 160 6.71 -3.16 -6.33
CA CYS A 160 5.65 -3.16 -5.32
C CYS A 160 4.22 -3.26 -5.91
N VAL A 161 4.05 -2.93 -7.17
CA VAL A 161 2.76 -3.01 -7.90
C VAL A 161 2.56 -4.39 -8.53
N GLY A 162 3.62 -5.19 -8.64
CA GLY A 162 3.60 -6.46 -9.35
C GLY A 162 3.14 -6.30 -10.80
N TYR A 163 2.25 -7.16 -11.26
CA TYR A 163 1.77 -7.17 -12.65
C TYR A 163 0.60 -6.21 -12.94
N LYS A 164 0.10 -5.44 -11.96
CA LYS A 164 -1.12 -4.62 -12.15
C LYS A 164 -0.99 -3.65 -13.34
N LEU A 165 0.07 -2.85 -13.38
CA LEU A 165 0.30 -1.89 -14.47
C LEU A 165 0.50 -2.57 -15.83
N LEU A 166 1.17 -3.72 -15.87
CA LEU A 166 1.35 -4.49 -17.10
C LEU A 166 0.01 -5.05 -17.62
N ARG A 167 -0.86 -5.52 -16.74
CA ARG A 167 -2.21 -5.99 -17.12
C ARG A 167 -3.08 -4.86 -17.65
N GLU A 168 -2.95 -3.66 -17.10
CA GLU A 168 -3.69 -2.49 -17.56
C GLU A 168 -3.25 -2.08 -18.98
N VAL A 169 -1.95 -2.15 -19.27
CA VAL A 169 -1.39 -1.83 -20.60
C VAL A 169 -1.62 -2.97 -21.62
N ASN A 170 -1.63 -4.21 -21.16
CA ASN A 170 -1.79 -5.39 -22.01
C ASN A 170 -2.89 -6.34 -21.47
N PRO A 171 -4.16 -5.92 -21.48
CA PRO A 171 -5.26 -6.69 -20.90
C PRO A 171 -5.51 -8.02 -21.66
N THR A 172 -5.17 -8.08 -22.92
CA THR A 172 -5.31 -9.29 -23.78
C THR A 172 -4.09 -10.22 -23.71
N ASN A 173 -3.10 -9.85 -22.91
CA ASN A 173 -1.86 -10.60 -22.71
C ASN A 173 -1.15 -10.95 -24.04
N MET A 174 -1.02 -9.97 -24.93
CA MET A 174 -0.32 -10.13 -26.21
C MET A 174 1.18 -10.35 -25.98
N LYS A 175 1.74 -11.32 -26.73
CA LYS A 175 3.18 -11.62 -26.72
C LYS A 175 3.98 -10.57 -27.51
N ASN A 176 5.23 -10.40 -27.13
CA ASN A 176 6.22 -9.61 -27.88
C ASN A 176 5.78 -8.15 -28.15
N MET A 177 5.04 -7.54 -27.25
CA MET A 177 4.74 -6.11 -27.34
C MET A 177 6.03 -5.29 -27.34
N ASP A 178 6.06 -4.19 -28.10
CA ASP A 178 7.19 -3.28 -28.12
C ASP A 178 7.44 -2.65 -26.73
N ARG A 179 8.69 -2.76 -26.23
CA ARG A 179 9.11 -2.25 -24.93
C ARG A 179 8.84 -0.77 -24.79
N ARG A 180 9.13 0.02 -25.83
CA ARG A 180 8.92 1.48 -25.82
C ARG A 180 7.45 1.84 -25.63
N LYS A 181 6.57 1.09 -26.28
CA LYS A 181 5.12 1.26 -26.16
C LYS A 181 4.64 0.99 -24.74
N ILE A 182 5.07 -0.14 -24.13
CA ILE A 182 4.72 -0.49 -22.74
C ILE A 182 5.19 0.58 -21.76
N VAL A 183 6.47 0.96 -21.83
CA VAL A 183 7.06 1.99 -20.97
C VAL A 183 6.31 3.32 -21.09
N SER A 184 6.03 3.76 -22.32
CA SER A 184 5.28 5.00 -22.57
C SER A 184 3.87 4.96 -21.99
N GLN A 185 3.17 3.83 -22.14
CA GLN A 185 1.80 3.68 -21.61
C GLN A 185 1.79 3.63 -20.08
N ILE A 186 2.72 2.90 -19.44
CA ILE A 186 2.83 2.85 -17.97
C ILE A 186 3.13 4.25 -17.42
N ARG A 187 4.09 4.97 -18.00
CA ARG A 187 4.40 6.35 -17.60
C ARG A 187 3.20 7.27 -17.74
N ARG A 188 2.40 7.11 -18.79
CA ARG A 188 1.15 7.87 -18.98
C ARG A 188 0.11 7.56 -17.91
N ILE A 189 -0.06 6.29 -17.53
CA ILE A 189 -0.95 5.87 -16.44
C ILE A 189 -0.51 6.52 -15.14
N ILE A 190 0.79 6.44 -14.79
CA ILE A 190 1.33 7.04 -13.56
C ILE A 190 1.13 8.56 -13.55
N ALA A 191 1.46 9.25 -14.64
CA ALA A 191 1.30 10.70 -14.75
C ALA A 191 -0.17 11.15 -14.67
N GLY A 192 -1.10 10.32 -15.17
CA GLY A 192 -2.55 10.58 -15.06
C GLY A 192 -3.13 10.28 -13.69
N SER A 193 -2.54 9.33 -12.96
CA SER A 193 -3.08 8.83 -11.69
C SER A 193 -2.45 9.46 -10.45
N TYR A 194 -1.24 10.01 -10.55
CA TYR A 194 -0.49 10.54 -9.41
C TYR A 194 -0.14 12.03 -9.61
N LEU A 195 -0.16 12.76 -8.50
CA LEU A 195 0.35 14.13 -8.40
C LEU A 195 1.40 14.16 -7.29
N PHE A 196 2.63 14.47 -7.66
CA PHE A 196 3.75 14.58 -6.72
C PHE A 196 4.01 16.04 -6.39
N LEU A 197 3.95 16.40 -5.11
CA LEU A 197 4.19 17.75 -4.62
C LEU A 197 5.25 17.76 -3.53
N GLY A 198 6.08 18.79 -3.54
CA GLY A 198 6.95 19.12 -2.42
C GLY A 198 6.17 19.79 -1.28
N TYR A 199 6.74 19.78 -0.07
CA TYR A 199 6.08 20.42 1.09
C TYR A 199 5.82 21.92 0.88
N ARG A 200 6.65 22.61 0.09
CA ARG A 200 6.45 24.04 -0.20
C ARG A 200 5.37 24.30 -1.24
N GLU A 201 5.13 23.33 -2.11
CA GLU A 201 4.10 23.43 -3.17
C GLU A 201 2.72 23.05 -2.63
N PHE A 202 2.70 22.29 -1.55
CA PHE A 202 1.48 21.83 -0.90
C PHE A 202 0.88 22.89 0.05
N ASN A 203 1.70 23.77 0.63
CA ASN A 203 1.28 24.90 1.47
C ASN A 203 0.92 26.11 0.60
#